data_7cd3909be0fb05e62799e19fe4cf5695
#
_entry.id   7cd3909be0fb05e62799e19fe4cf5695
#
_cell.length_a   1.000
_cell.length_b   1.000
_cell.length_c   1.000
_cell.angle_alpha   90.00
_cell.angle_beta   90.00
_cell.angle_gamma   90.00
#
_symmetry.space_group_name_H-M   'P 1'
#
loop_
_entity.id
_entity.type
_entity.pdbx_description
1 polymer ?
#
loop_
_entity_poly.entity_id
_entity_poly.type
_entity_poly.pdbx_seq_one_letter_code
_entity_poly.pdbx_strand_id
1 'polypeptide(L)'
;LLDVSDDALTAGLQKIRGNYSGSVSRGRLTQEKMDERMALISSTTSYSDLADTDIVIEAVFEDMDLKKKIFGELDAACKPETILASNTSSLDINEIGAVTIRPDKLCGAHFFSPANVMKLMENVRTAAASDETIATLMKLSKTLGKTGVLVGVGDGFVGNRMLHVAARIAEFMVEEGALPWEVDQVIYDFGFPM
;
A
#
# COMPACT_ATOMS: atom_id res chain seq x y z
N LEU A 1 9.45 8.48 -7.81
CA LEU A 1 9.60 7.02 -7.69
C LEU A 1 11.04 6.69 -7.40
N LEU A 2 11.31 5.98 -6.30
CA LEU A 2 12.65 5.49 -5.92
C LEU A 2 12.67 3.98 -6.02
N ASP A 3 13.75 3.42 -6.58
CA ASP A 3 14.02 1.98 -6.58
C ASP A 3 15.55 1.73 -6.58
N VAL A 4 15.95 0.48 -6.41
CA VAL A 4 17.37 0.08 -6.25
C VAL A 4 18.20 0.19 -7.53
N SER A 5 17.56 0.26 -8.72
CA SER A 5 18.26 0.33 -10.01
C SER A 5 17.43 1.01 -11.10
N ASP A 6 18.11 1.52 -12.11
CA ASP A 6 17.46 2.11 -13.30
C ASP A 6 16.60 1.10 -14.07
N ASP A 7 16.99 -0.18 -14.08
CA ASP A 7 16.19 -1.24 -14.71
C ASP A 7 14.86 -1.44 -13.96
N ALA A 8 14.88 -1.45 -12.63
CA ALA A 8 13.68 -1.55 -11.80
C ALA A 8 12.78 -0.33 -11.99
N LEU A 9 13.35 0.87 -12.02
CA LEU A 9 12.63 2.12 -12.30
C LEU A 9 11.97 2.10 -13.68
N THR A 10 12.70 1.66 -14.70
CA THR A 10 12.18 1.54 -16.07
C THR A 10 11.02 0.56 -16.13
N ALA A 11 11.16 -0.61 -15.53
CA ALA A 11 10.09 -1.61 -15.44
C ALA A 11 8.85 -1.07 -14.70
N GLY A 12 9.05 -0.37 -13.59
CA GLY A 12 7.98 0.27 -12.81
C GLY A 12 7.22 1.32 -13.63
N LEU A 13 7.94 2.22 -14.30
CA LEU A 13 7.34 3.24 -15.17
C LEU A 13 6.59 2.62 -16.35
N GLN A 14 7.12 1.56 -16.96
CA GLN A 14 6.42 0.82 -18.02
C GLN A 14 5.11 0.20 -17.52
N LYS A 15 5.11 -0.37 -16.32
CA LYS A 15 3.90 -0.93 -15.70
C LYS A 15 2.84 0.14 -15.45
N ILE A 16 3.23 1.32 -14.95
CA ILE A 16 2.32 2.45 -14.74
C ILE A 16 1.75 2.91 -16.09
N ARG A 17 2.61 3.09 -17.09
CA ARG A 17 2.20 3.46 -18.45
C ARG A 17 1.24 2.45 -19.06
N GLY A 18 1.49 1.15 -18.88
CA GLY A 18 0.62 0.06 -19.33
C GLY A 18 -0.78 0.14 -18.73
N ASN A 19 -0.89 0.42 -17.43
CA ASN A 19 -2.18 0.61 -16.75
C ASN A 19 -2.97 1.80 -17.33
N TYR A 20 -2.30 2.92 -17.60
CA TYR A 20 -2.92 4.08 -18.24
C TYR A 20 -3.31 3.78 -19.70
N SER A 21 -2.45 3.12 -20.49
CA SER A 21 -2.73 2.72 -21.86
C SER A 21 -3.98 1.82 -21.94
N GLY A 22 -4.13 0.90 -21.00
CA GLY A 22 -5.34 0.10 -20.89
C GLY A 22 -6.62 0.92 -20.58
N SER A 23 -6.48 2.08 -19.91
CA SER A 23 -7.59 3.00 -19.68
C SER A 23 -7.89 3.84 -20.94
N VAL A 24 -6.86 4.23 -21.68
CA VAL A 24 -6.99 4.95 -22.95
C VAL A 24 -7.69 4.06 -23.99
N SER A 25 -7.25 2.81 -24.15
CA SER A 25 -7.84 1.88 -25.13
C SER A 25 -9.34 1.59 -24.87
N ARG A 26 -9.76 1.70 -23.61
CA ARG A 26 -11.18 1.56 -23.21
C ARG A 26 -11.96 2.88 -23.24
N GLY A 27 -11.37 3.97 -23.75
CA GLY A 27 -12.00 5.29 -23.83
C GLY A 27 -12.27 5.96 -22.48
N ARG A 28 -11.64 5.50 -21.39
CA ARG A 28 -11.81 6.06 -20.03
C ARG A 28 -10.84 7.20 -19.73
N LEU A 29 -9.80 7.35 -20.53
CA LEU A 29 -8.78 8.39 -20.44
C LEU A 29 -8.34 8.78 -21.84
N THR A 30 -8.02 10.07 -22.07
CA THR A 30 -7.41 10.52 -23.32
C THR A 30 -5.90 10.31 -23.30
N GLN A 31 -5.27 10.22 -24.48
CA GLN A 31 -3.82 10.11 -24.60
C GLN A 31 -3.12 11.32 -23.95
N GLU A 32 -3.60 12.53 -24.21
CA GLU A 32 -3.07 13.77 -23.63
C GLU A 32 -3.03 13.73 -22.11
N LYS A 33 -4.13 13.31 -21.46
CA LYS A 33 -4.20 13.18 -20.01
C LYS A 33 -3.29 12.09 -19.46
N MET A 34 -3.07 11.02 -20.22
CA MET A 34 -2.08 10.01 -19.86
C MET A 34 -0.68 10.61 -19.85
N ASP A 35 -0.32 11.34 -20.91
CA ASP A 35 1.01 11.94 -21.06
C ASP A 35 1.25 13.02 -20.00
N GLU A 36 0.25 13.87 -19.71
CA GLU A 36 0.28 14.82 -18.60
C GLU A 36 0.58 14.13 -17.25
N ARG A 37 -0.12 13.04 -16.95
CA ARG A 37 0.08 12.30 -15.69
C ARG A 37 1.43 11.62 -15.62
N MET A 38 1.89 11.04 -16.71
CA MET A 38 3.22 10.42 -16.77
C MET A 38 4.34 11.44 -16.59
N ALA A 39 4.17 12.67 -17.07
CA ALA A 39 5.12 13.77 -16.90
C ALA A 39 5.26 14.26 -15.44
N LEU A 40 4.29 13.94 -14.57
CA LEU A 40 4.36 14.24 -13.13
C LEU A 40 5.23 13.24 -12.35
N ILE A 41 5.66 12.15 -12.95
CA ILE A 41 6.43 11.10 -12.29
C ILE A 41 7.90 11.28 -12.62
N SER A 42 8.70 11.62 -11.62
CA SER A 42 10.16 11.54 -11.68
C SER A 42 10.66 10.23 -11.05
N SER A 43 11.82 9.75 -11.48
CA SER A 43 12.45 8.54 -10.96
C SER A 43 13.86 8.82 -10.48
N THR A 44 14.30 8.11 -9.45
CA THR A 44 15.62 8.25 -8.85
C THR A 44 16.06 6.96 -8.19
N THR A 45 17.37 6.75 -8.09
CA THR A 45 17.98 5.70 -7.26
C THR A 45 18.60 6.26 -5.96
N SER A 46 18.45 7.57 -5.72
CA SER A 46 19.06 8.26 -4.59
C SER A 46 18.02 8.72 -3.56
N TYR A 47 18.25 8.35 -2.30
CA TYR A 47 17.43 8.84 -1.18
C TYR A 47 17.51 10.37 -1.00
N SER A 48 18.62 11.01 -1.37
CA SER A 48 18.79 12.48 -1.27
C SER A 48 17.75 13.27 -2.05
N ASP A 49 17.21 12.68 -3.14
CA ASP A 49 16.18 13.32 -3.96
C ASP A 49 14.80 13.33 -3.29
N LEU A 50 14.67 12.66 -2.14
CA LEU A 50 13.45 12.67 -1.32
C LEU A 50 13.47 13.75 -0.23
N ALA A 51 14.53 14.55 -0.13
CA ALA A 51 14.74 15.51 0.95
C ALA A 51 13.54 16.46 1.18
N ASP A 52 12.89 16.90 0.11
CA ASP A 52 11.78 17.87 0.16
C ASP A 52 10.39 17.21 0.05
N THR A 53 10.29 15.87 0.10
CA THR A 53 9.02 15.18 -0.01
C THR A 53 8.13 15.41 1.22
N ASP A 54 6.81 15.48 1.03
CA ASP A 54 5.84 15.65 2.12
C ASP A 54 5.40 14.30 2.69
N ILE A 55 5.36 13.25 1.85
CA ILE A 55 5.02 11.89 2.25
C ILE A 55 5.80 10.88 1.42
N VAL A 56 6.29 9.84 2.07
CA VAL A 56 6.89 8.66 1.43
C VAL A 56 6.01 7.46 1.73
N ILE A 57 5.66 6.68 0.70
CA ILE A 57 4.96 5.40 0.84
C ILE A 57 5.94 4.30 0.43
N GLU A 58 6.43 3.55 1.42
CA GLU A 58 7.34 2.43 1.21
C GLU A 58 6.53 1.18 0.84
N ALA A 59 6.97 0.46 -0.18
CA ALA A 59 6.34 -0.76 -0.69
C ALA A 59 7.38 -1.78 -1.18
N VAL A 60 8.46 -1.95 -0.42
CA VAL A 60 9.48 -2.97 -0.69
C VAL A 60 9.03 -4.35 -0.21
N PHE A 61 9.90 -5.38 -0.38
CA PHE A 61 9.60 -6.73 0.07
C PHE A 61 9.20 -6.78 1.55
N GLU A 62 8.33 -7.75 1.88
CA GLU A 62 7.75 -7.93 3.21
C GLU A 62 8.76 -8.61 4.14
N ASP A 63 9.79 -7.86 4.51
CA ASP A 63 10.89 -8.26 5.38
C ASP A 63 11.16 -7.15 6.41
N MET A 64 11.13 -7.49 7.70
CA MET A 64 11.22 -6.53 8.79
C MET A 64 12.57 -5.81 8.83
N ASP A 65 13.67 -6.55 8.65
CA ASP A 65 15.03 -5.97 8.74
C ASP A 65 15.29 -5.04 7.55
N LEU A 66 14.84 -5.43 6.36
CA LEU A 66 14.90 -4.59 5.17
C LEU A 66 14.10 -3.29 5.37
N LYS A 67 12.86 -3.39 5.88
CA LYS A 67 12.04 -2.20 6.13
C LYS A 67 12.67 -1.29 7.19
N LYS A 68 13.15 -1.83 8.29
CA LYS A 68 13.87 -1.04 9.32
C LYS A 68 15.08 -0.31 8.73
N LYS A 69 15.86 -0.98 7.90
CA LYS A 69 16.99 -0.36 7.21
C LYS A 69 16.55 0.81 6.33
N ILE A 70 15.55 0.58 5.48
CA ILE A 70 15.03 1.61 4.55
C ILE A 70 14.42 2.78 5.33
N PHE A 71 13.66 2.52 6.38
CA PHE A 71 13.09 3.61 7.19
C PHE A 71 14.15 4.43 7.92
N GLY A 72 15.26 3.83 8.33
CA GLY A 72 16.42 4.56 8.85
C GLY A 72 17.07 5.47 7.78
N GLU A 73 17.20 4.99 6.54
CA GLU A 73 17.71 5.78 5.42
C GLU A 73 16.76 6.92 5.02
N LEU A 74 15.46 6.67 5.00
CA LEU A 74 14.42 7.67 4.74
C LEU A 74 14.38 8.74 5.84
N ASP A 75 14.50 8.33 7.09
CA ASP A 75 14.53 9.23 8.25
C ASP A 75 15.71 10.19 8.21
N ALA A 76 16.86 9.71 7.75
CA ALA A 76 18.05 10.53 7.57
C ALA A 76 17.99 11.46 6.34
N ALA A 77 17.31 11.06 5.27
CA ALA A 77 17.29 11.80 4.01
C ALA A 77 16.17 12.84 3.90
N CYS A 78 15.00 12.56 4.48
CA CYS A 78 13.83 13.42 4.35
C CYS A 78 13.81 14.55 5.40
N LYS A 79 13.15 15.68 5.08
CA LYS A 79 12.88 16.75 6.04
C LYS A 79 12.08 16.26 7.26
N PRO A 80 12.18 16.92 8.43
CA PRO A 80 11.54 16.46 9.67
C PRO A 80 10.02 16.30 9.60
N GLU A 81 9.36 17.06 8.74
CA GLU A 81 7.91 17.10 8.59
C GLU A 81 7.37 15.95 7.70
N THR A 82 8.24 15.25 6.97
CA THR A 82 7.84 14.17 6.05
C THR A 82 7.15 13.04 6.81
N ILE A 83 5.96 12.68 6.35
CA ILE A 83 5.25 11.49 6.82
C ILE A 83 5.87 10.25 6.14
N LEU A 84 6.24 9.28 6.94
CA LEU A 84 6.76 7.99 6.47
C LEU A 84 5.68 6.92 6.65
N ALA A 85 5.22 6.34 5.55
CA ALA A 85 4.15 5.35 5.55
C ALA A 85 4.63 4.02 4.98
N SER A 86 4.35 2.90 5.64
CA SER A 86 4.60 1.57 5.10
C SER A 86 3.35 0.97 4.47
N ASN A 87 3.51 0.34 3.30
CA ASN A 87 2.47 -0.45 2.66
C ASN A 87 2.51 -1.93 3.07
N THR A 88 3.16 -2.27 4.19
CA THR A 88 3.12 -3.64 4.72
C THR A 88 1.69 -4.14 4.89
N SER A 89 1.47 -5.42 4.69
CA SER A 89 0.17 -6.08 4.88
C SER A 89 0.02 -6.76 6.25
N SER A 90 1.14 -6.98 6.98
CA SER A 90 1.13 -7.82 8.18
C SER A 90 2.17 -7.46 9.23
N LEU A 91 3.27 -6.80 8.86
CA LEU A 91 4.36 -6.50 9.80
C LEU A 91 3.95 -5.44 10.83
N ASP A 92 4.53 -5.53 12.03
CA ASP A 92 4.30 -4.55 13.08
C ASP A 92 4.98 -3.22 12.74
N ILE A 93 4.15 -2.24 12.39
CA ILE A 93 4.61 -0.90 12.00
C ILE A 93 5.22 -0.14 13.20
N ASN A 94 4.86 -0.49 14.45
CA ASN A 94 5.51 0.10 15.61
C ASN A 94 6.99 -0.29 15.69
N GLU A 95 7.32 -1.54 15.34
CA GLU A 95 8.72 -1.98 15.27
C GLU A 95 9.50 -1.26 14.16
N ILE A 96 8.86 -1.02 13.01
CA ILE A 96 9.46 -0.21 11.94
C ILE A 96 9.70 1.21 12.45
N GLY A 97 8.74 1.77 13.17
CA GLY A 97 8.83 3.12 13.74
C GLY A 97 9.92 3.30 14.79
N ALA A 98 10.29 2.24 15.48
CA ALA A 98 11.29 2.30 16.55
C ALA A 98 12.71 2.68 16.06
N VAL A 99 12.99 2.57 14.75
CA VAL A 99 14.29 2.96 14.18
C VAL A 99 14.34 4.41 13.69
N THR A 100 13.23 5.13 13.75
CA THR A 100 13.14 6.53 13.30
C THR A 100 13.13 7.50 14.49
N ILE A 101 13.60 8.74 14.28
CA ILE A 101 13.53 9.81 15.29
C ILE A 101 12.21 10.58 15.25
N ARG A 102 11.28 10.22 14.34
CA ARG A 102 9.97 10.85 14.15
C ARG A 102 8.81 9.85 14.22
N PRO A 103 8.65 9.09 15.32
CA PRO A 103 7.63 8.05 15.41
C PRO A 103 6.21 8.62 15.31
N ASP A 104 6.00 9.89 15.59
CA ASP A 104 4.73 10.62 15.44
C ASP A 104 4.35 10.87 13.96
N LYS A 105 5.31 10.82 13.04
CA LYS A 105 5.13 10.95 11.59
C LYS A 105 5.08 9.60 10.87
N LEU A 106 5.09 8.49 11.61
CA LEU A 106 5.10 7.15 11.03
C LEU A 106 3.72 6.47 11.15
N CYS A 107 3.26 5.89 10.04
CA CYS A 107 1.96 5.22 9.92
C CYS A 107 2.00 4.09 8.88
N GLY A 108 0.90 3.36 8.74
CA GLY A 108 0.70 2.44 7.62
C GLY A 108 -0.25 3.03 6.58
N ALA A 109 0.06 2.75 5.32
CA ALA A 109 -0.76 3.09 4.16
C ALA A 109 -0.96 1.84 3.30
N HIS A 110 -1.80 0.92 3.78
CA HIS A 110 -1.97 -0.39 3.16
C HIS A 110 -2.99 -0.32 2.02
N PHE A 111 -2.48 -0.52 0.80
CA PHE A 111 -3.26 -0.63 -0.42
C PHE A 111 -3.50 -2.09 -0.78
N PHE A 112 -4.73 -2.42 -1.18
CA PHE A 112 -5.05 -3.74 -1.70
C PHE A 112 -4.68 -3.85 -3.18
N SER A 113 -4.13 -4.99 -3.56
CA SER A 113 -3.68 -5.27 -4.94
C SER A 113 -4.86 -5.70 -5.83
N PRO A 114 -4.95 -5.18 -7.07
CA PRO A 114 -4.13 -4.14 -7.68
C PRO A 114 -4.54 -2.74 -7.18
N ALA A 115 -3.57 -1.95 -6.72
CA ALA A 115 -3.83 -0.68 -6.03
C ALA A 115 -4.58 0.36 -6.89
N ASN A 116 -4.46 0.30 -8.21
CA ASN A 116 -5.18 1.19 -9.13
C ASN A 116 -6.66 0.81 -9.33
N VAL A 117 -7.09 -0.36 -8.87
CA VAL A 117 -8.46 -0.89 -9.03
C VAL A 117 -9.18 -0.96 -7.68
N MET A 118 -8.52 -1.57 -6.69
CA MET A 118 -9.09 -1.80 -5.36
C MET A 118 -9.33 -0.47 -4.63
N LYS A 119 -10.54 -0.32 -4.07
CA LYS A 119 -10.94 0.96 -3.44
C LYS A 119 -10.52 1.06 -1.97
N LEU A 120 -10.41 -0.06 -1.28
CA LEU A 120 -10.06 -0.06 0.14
C LEU A 120 -8.60 0.39 0.33
N MET A 121 -8.39 1.26 1.31
CA MET A 121 -7.09 1.67 1.83
C MET A 121 -7.16 1.68 3.35
N GLU A 122 -6.39 0.84 4.00
CA GLU A 122 -6.26 0.84 5.45
C GLU A 122 -5.20 1.83 5.88
N ASN A 123 -5.63 2.82 6.66
CA ASN A 123 -4.76 3.82 7.25
C ASN A 123 -4.42 3.34 8.66
N VAL A 124 -3.21 2.80 8.84
CA VAL A 124 -2.83 2.10 10.07
C VAL A 124 -2.19 3.09 11.04
N ARG A 125 -2.85 3.29 12.17
CA ARG A 125 -2.33 4.13 13.27
C ARG A 125 -1.34 3.31 14.10
N THR A 126 -0.11 3.78 14.20
CA THR A 126 0.86 3.29 15.20
C THR A 126 0.57 3.89 16.57
N ALA A 127 1.17 3.32 17.61
CA ALA A 127 1.01 3.80 18.98
C ALA A 127 1.49 5.26 19.17
N ALA A 128 2.48 5.69 18.38
CA ALA A 128 3.08 7.02 18.48
C ALA A 128 2.56 8.02 17.43
N ALA A 129 1.82 7.55 16.40
CA ALA A 129 1.36 8.42 15.32
C ALA A 129 0.49 9.58 15.81
N SER A 130 0.83 10.81 15.39
CA SER A 130 0.07 12.00 15.74
C SER A 130 -1.29 12.04 15.03
N ASP A 131 -2.24 12.77 15.62
CA ASP A 131 -3.56 12.98 14.99
C ASP A 131 -3.43 13.71 13.66
N GLU A 132 -2.46 14.62 13.51
CA GLU A 132 -2.16 15.34 12.27
C GLU A 132 -1.70 14.37 11.17
N THR A 133 -0.80 13.44 11.49
CA THR A 133 -0.33 12.38 10.56
C THR A 133 -1.50 11.54 10.06
N ILE A 134 -2.35 11.08 10.97
CA ILE A 134 -3.51 10.25 10.63
C ILE A 134 -4.54 11.05 9.83
N ALA A 135 -4.84 12.28 10.21
CA ALA A 135 -5.77 13.14 9.47
C ALA A 135 -5.27 13.41 8.04
N THR A 136 -3.96 13.61 7.88
CA THR A 136 -3.33 13.78 6.55
C THR A 136 -3.47 12.53 5.70
N LEU A 137 -3.23 11.34 6.27
CA LEU A 137 -3.37 10.06 5.56
C LEU A 137 -4.83 9.78 5.18
N MET A 138 -5.78 10.06 6.07
CA MET A 138 -7.22 9.96 5.78
C MET A 138 -7.65 10.92 4.65
N LYS A 139 -7.11 12.15 4.64
CA LYS A 139 -7.33 13.10 3.56
C LYS A 139 -6.72 12.62 2.24
N LEU A 140 -5.51 12.05 2.28
CA LEU A 140 -4.87 11.45 1.11
C LEU A 140 -5.74 10.33 0.52
N SER A 141 -6.24 9.40 1.33
CA SER A 141 -7.15 8.35 0.88
C SER A 141 -8.33 8.90 0.09
N LYS A 142 -8.97 9.96 0.62
CA LYS A 142 -10.09 10.63 -0.05
C LYS A 142 -9.67 11.28 -1.37
N THR A 143 -8.52 11.95 -1.40
CA THR A 143 -7.96 12.58 -2.60
C THR A 143 -7.67 11.54 -3.71
N LEU A 144 -7.21 10.36 -3.32
CA LEU A 144 -6.96 9.23 -4.21
C LEU A 144 -8.25 8.49 -4.66
N GLY A 145 -9.41 8.92 -4.19
CA GLY A 145 -10.69 8.26 -4.48
C GLY A 145 -10.84 6.88 -3.83
N LYS A 146 -10.10 6.66 -2.74
CA LYS A 146 -10.14 5.43 -1.94
C LYS A 146 -11.17 5.52 -0.83
N THR A 147 -11.66 4.36 -0.39
CA THR A 147 -12.38 4.21 0.87
C THR A 147 -11.34 4.01 1.95
N GLY A 148 -10.94 5.10 2.61
CA GLY A 148 -9.97 5.06 3.70
C GLY A 148 -10.63 4.59 4.99
N VAL A 149 -10.08 3.58 5.62
CA VAL A 149 -10.52 3.08 6.94
C VAL A 149 -9.37 3.24 7.92
N LEU A 150 -9.65 3.82 9.08
CA LEU A 150 -8.67 3.94 10.16
C LEU A 150 -8.65 2.63 10.96
N VAL A 151 -7.46 2.04 11.07
CA VAL A 151 -7.24 0.78 11.77
C VAL A 151 -6.03 0.89 12.71
N GLY A 152 -5.94 0.03 13.70
CA GLY A 152 -4.76 -0.14 14.55
C GLY A 152 -3.78 -1.17 13.97
N VAL A 153 -2.56 -1.20 14.53
CA VAL A 153 -1.58 -2.26 14.23
C VAL A 153 -2.10 -3.60 14.77
N GLY A 154 -2.03 -4.62 13.93
CA GLY A 154 -2.45 -5.97 14.27
C GLY A 154 -2.24 -6.91 13.09
N ASP A 155 -2.20 -8.20 13.34
CA ASP A 155 -1.99 -9.22 12.30
C ASP A 155 -3.07 -9.16 11.22
N GLY A 156 -2.64 -8.92 9.96
CA GLY A 156 -3.52 -8.76 8.80
C GLY A 156 -4.44 -7.54 8.87
N PHE A 157 -4.19 -6.60 9.78
CA PHE A 157 -5.01 -5.42 10.08
C PHE A 157 -6.51 -5.77 10.22
N VAL A 158 -7.38 -5.27 9.34
CA VAL A 158 -8.81 -5.61 9.37
C VAL A 158 -9.21 -6.46 8.16
N GLY A 159 -8.87 -6.03 6.94
CA GLY A 159 -9.31 -6.71 5.71
C GLY A 159 -8.75 -8.12 5.60
N ASN A 160 -7.43 -8.27 5.70
CA ASN A 160 -6.80 -9.59 5.65
C ASN A 160 -7.18 -10.47 6.85
N ARG A 161 -7.30 -9.87 8.04
CA ARG A 161 -7.73 -10.60 9.24
C ARG A 161 -9.12 -11.22 9.07
N MET A 162 -10.06 -10.49 8.51
CA MET A 162 -11.41 -11.02 8.18
C MET A 162 -11.33 -12.10 7.11
N LEU A 163 -10.53 -11.87 6.05
CA LEU A 163 -10.34 -12.84 4.97
C LEU A 163 -9.73 -14.15 5.47
N HIS A 164 -8.72 -14.09 6.33
CA HIS A 164 -8.06 -15.28 6.87
C HIS A 164 -9.03 -16.16 7.68
N VAL A 165 -9.95 -15.55 8.45
CA VAL A 165 -10.97 -16.30 9.19
C VAL A 165 -11.92 -17.00 8.22
N ALA A 166 -12.39 -16.32 7.19
CA ALA A 166 -13.29 -16.91 6.20
C ALA A 166 -12.61 -18.03 5.39
N ALA A 167 -11.36 -17.80 4.96
CA ALA A 167 -10.56 -18.79 4.23
C ALA A 167 -10.34 -20.04 5.09
N ARG A 168 -10.02 -19.88 6.37
CA ARG A 168 -9.80 -21.02 7.28
C ARG A 168 -11.07 -21.84 7.49
N ILE A 169 -12.25 -21.20 7.56
CA ILE A 169 -13.52 -21.93 7.63
C ILE A 169 -13.74 -22.75 6.35
N ALA A 170 -13.45 -22.18 5.19
CA ALA A 170 -13.53 -22.88 3.91
C ALA A 170 -12.55 -24.09 3.84
N GLU A 171 -11.32 -23.92 4.34
CA GLU A 171 -10.33 -24.99 4.45
C GLU A 171 -10.85 -26.15 5.33
N PHE A 172 -11.42 -25.86 6.49
CA PHE A 172 -12.01 -26.88 7.37
C PHE A 172 -13.16 -27.65 6.69
N MET A 173 -13.99 -26.97 5.91
CA MET A 173 -15.04 -27.66 5.14
C MET A 173 -14.45 -28.65 4.15
N VAL A 174 -13.34 -28.31 3.48
CA VAL A 174 -12.63 -29.22 2.57
C VAL A 174 -11.99 -30.39 3.35
N GLU A 175 -11.40 -30.14 4.51
CA GLU A 175 -10.85 -31.21 5.38
C GLU A 175 -11.95 -32.16 5.87
N GLU A 176 -13.17 -31.67 6.09
CA GLU A 176 -14.34 -32.48 6.49
C GLU A 176 -14.98 -33.23 5.31
N GLY A 177 -14.47 -33.03 4.09
CA GLY A 177 -14.86 -33.79 2.90
C GLY A 177 -15.68 -33.05 1.85
N ALA A 178 -15.94 -31.76 2.01
CA ALA A 178 -16.50 -30.95 0.96
C ALA A 178 -15.49 -30.79 -0.19
N LEU A 179 -15.98 -30.77 -1.44
CA LEU A 179 -15.10 -30.56 -2.57
C LEU A 179 -14.81 -29.07 -2.75
N PRO A 180 -13.56 -28.67 -3.12
CA PRO A 180 -13.21 -27.25 -3.22
C PRO A 180 -14.16 -26.44 -4.09
N TRP A 181 -14.59 -26.97 -5.22
CA TRP A 181 -15.55 -26.29 -6.12
C TRP A 181 -16.96 -26.17 -5.57
N GLU A 182 -17.38 -27.02 -4.62
CA GLU A 182 -18.66 -26.87 -3.93
C GLU A 182 -18.62 -25.70 -2.96
N VAL A 183 -17.50 -25.56 -2.22
CA VAL A 183 -17.25 -24.43 -1.35
C VAL A 183 -17.19 -23.13 -2.16
N ASP A 184 -16.46 -23.12 -3.28
CA ASP A 184 -16.37 -21.98 -4.20
C ASP A 184 -17.73 -21.59 -4.74
N GLN A 185 -18.56 -22.57 -5.14
CA GLN A 185 -19.89 -22.30 -5.67
C GLN A 185 -20.80 -21.63 -4.63
N VAL A 186 -20.76 -22.08 -3.38
CA VAL A 186 -21.54 -21.48 -2.30
C VAL A 186 -21.11 -20.03 -2.03
N ILE A 187 -19.80 -19.78 -2.00
CA ILE A 187 -19.22 -18.44 -1.80
C ILE A 187 -19.63 -17.52 -2.97
N TYR A 188 -19.56 -18.02 -4.20
CA TYR A 188 -19.98 -17.29 -5.39
C TYR A 188 -21.47 -16.96 -5.38
N ASP A 189 -22.33 -17.93 -5.07
CA ASP A 189 -23.79 -17.75 -5.00
C ASP A 189 -24.21 -16.80 -3.90
N PHE A 190 -23.42 -16.72 -2.81
CA PHE A 190 -23.59 -15.74 -1.75
C PHE A 190 -23.27 -14.30 -2.21
N GLY A 191 -22.53 -14.15 -3.30
CA GLY A 191 -22.20 -12.87 -3.94
C GLY A 191 -20.79 -12.34 -3.65
N PHE A 192 -19.88 -13.19 -3.17
CA PHE A 192 -18.47 -12.82 -3.10
C PHE A 192 -17.86 -12.80 -4.50
N PRO A 193 -16.98 -11.82 -4.80
CA PRO A 193 -16.21 -11.83 -6.03
C PRO A 193 -15.20 -12.97 -6.01
N MET A 194 -15.14 -13.72 -7.10
CA MET A 194 -14.15 -14.77 -7.32
C MET A 194 -12.99 -14.27 -8.16
#